data_84570ae3ea48729a984a83d4c7d29637
#
_entry.id   84570ae3ea48729a984a83d4c7d29637
#
_cell.length_a   1.000
_cell.length_b   1.000
_cell.length_c   1.000
_cell.angle_alpha   90.00
_cell.angle_beta   90.00
_cell.angle_gamma   90.00
#
_symmetry.space_group_name_H-M   'P 1'
#
loop_
_entity.id
_entity.type
_entity.pdbx_description
1 polymer ?
#
loop_
_entity_poly.entity_id
_entity_poly.type
_entity_poly.pdbx_seq_one_letter_code
_entity_poly.pdbx_strand_id
1 'polypeptide(L)'
;EMCIRDSSYSTEQRATLADDLQNLKETYYDQGNVDYAGRYVFSGYRTDSRLTFASEAEADNYSYSITQGLTADNFDTKYVYSNPVDVTDLESYINSTAAIPAVDRAEVYRMRLAYSDTDSNTIPVLQYQKTDASGKLVTDADGNPVMVNVADKYPIKSTTDDNAIPGDDEILYNANTGELIFGKNAYLETRNQKNLNVTYSKTNFDKGDVKPEHYFMCVRTDRDAKALADKNGTAYTPITYNEELAADNYGMLDKQLEYMVNFSQKIRVNSSASQCFNIYLGRDVDDLSSTVSTVSDIETAQAKLKQMKESPMYANDEAAQKRIEELSEVLDKQFDLAKDSMQEVFDAGVT
;
A
#
# COMPACT_ATOMS: atom_id res chain seq x y z
N GLU A 1 -18.88 4.51 -14.37
CA GLU A 1 -18.71 3.04 -14.53
C GLU A 1 -18.34 2.63 -15.97
N MET A 2 -18.89 3.27 -16.98
CA MET A 2 -18.68 2.87 -18.39
C MET A 2 -17.38 3.40 -19.00
N CYS A 3 -16.82 4.48 -18.46
CA CYS A 3 -15.76 5.22 -19.14
C CYS A 3 -14.37 4.60 -19.05
N ILE A 4 -14.01 3.91 -17.97
CA ILE A 4 -12.66 3.35 -17.80
C ILE A 4 -12.51 2.02 -18.54
N ARG A 5 -13.57 1.21 -18.58
CA ARG A 5 -13.61 -0.10 -19.25
C ARG A 5 -13.78 0.00 -20.77
N ASP A 6 -14.42 1.05 -21.25
CA ASP A 6 -14.78 1.15 -22.65
C ASP A 6 -13.53 1.36 -23.52
N SER A 7 -13.42 0.57 -24.61
CA SER A 7 -12.36 0.67 -25.61
C SER A 7 -12.32 2.02 -26.35
N SER A 8 -13.23 2.95 -26.00
CA SER A 8 -13.29 4.30 -26.54
C SER A 8 -12.23 5.26 -26.00
N TYR A 9 -11.62 4.95 -24.85
CA TYR A 9 -10.57 5.80 -24.27
C TYR A 9 -9.18 5.38 -24.75
N SER A 10 -8.42 6.36 -25.26
CA SER A 10 -7.02 6.13 -25.62
C SER A 10 -6.15 6.00 -24.37
N THR A 11 -4.96 5.41 -24.54
CA THR A 11 -3.91 5.33 -23.50
C THR A 11 -3.65 6.68 -22.82
N GLU A 12 -3.56 7.77 -23.61
CA GLU A 12 -3.36 9.13 -23.11
C GLU A 12 -4.53 9.63 -22.25
N GLN A 13 -5.77 9.29 -22.63
CA GLN A 13 -6.95 9.67 -21.86
C GLN A 13 -7.02 8.92 -20.52
N ARG A 14 -6.63 7.63 -20.48
CA ARG A 14 -6.55 6.86 -19.24
C ARG A 14 -5.48 7.40 -18.31
N ALA A 15 -4.30 7.74 -18.84
CA ALA A 15 -3.23 8.37 -18.06
C ALA A 15 -3.70 9.71 -17.46
N THR A 16 -4.39 10.55 -18.24
CA THR A 16 -4.95 11.80 -17.73
C THR A 16 -5.96 11.58 -16.61
N LEU A 17 -6.81 10.55 -16.71
CA LEU A 17 -7.76 10.21 -15.63
C LEU A 17 -7.04 9.73 -14.37
N ALA A 18 -5.95 8.96 -14.49
CA ALA A 18 -5.14 8.54 -13.34
C ALA A 18 -4.49 9.75 -12.66
N ASP A 19 -3.93 10.69 -13.44
CA ASP A 19 -3.37 11.94 -12.92
C ASP A 19 -4.43 12.80 -12.22
N ASP A 20 -5.64 12.89 -12.79
CA ASP A 20 -6.75 13.62 -12.18
C ASP A 20 -7.18 12.99 -10.84
N LEU A 21 -7.18 11.65 -10.73
CA LEU A 21 -7.48 10.95 -9.49
C LEU A 21 -6.41 11.22 -8.42
N GLN A 22 -5.12 11.25 -8.79
CA GLN A 22 -4.04 11.62 -7.88
C GLN A 22 -4.19 13.06 -7.39
N ASN A 23 -4.49 14.01 -8.27
CA ASN A 23 -4.76 15.40 -7.91
C ASN A 23 -5.97 15.53 -6.96
N LEU A 24 -7.01 14.74 -7.17
CA LEU A 24 -8.18 14.71 -6.28
C LEU A 24 -7.84 14.14 -4.90
N LYS A 25 -7.01 13.09 -4.83
CA LYS A 25 -6.47 12.52 -3.58
C LYS A 25 -5.71 13.57 -2.79
N GLU A 26 -4.79 14.31 -3.44
CA GLU A 26 -4.04 15.40 -2.82
C GLU A 26 -4.98 16.50 -2.29
N THR A 27 -5.93 16.92 -3.12
CA THR A 27 -6.94 17.91 -2.73
C THR A 27 -7.77 17.46 -1.54
N TYR A 28 -8.18 16.19 -1.51
CA TYR A 28 -8.95 15.61 -0.41
C TYR A 28 -8.19 15.68 0.91
N TYR A 29 -6.94 15.26 0.96
CA TYR A 29 -6.15 15.32 2.19
C TYR A 29 -5.74 16.75 2.55
N ASP A 30 -5.53 17.65 1.56
CA ASP A 30 -5.21 19.05 1.84
C ASP A 30 -6.37 19.79 2.52
N GLN A 31 -7.63 19.39 2.29
CA GLN A 31 -8.76 19.89 3.06
C GLN A 31 -8.62 19.61 4.58
N GLY A 32 -7.87 18.58 4.97
CA GLY A 32 -7.55 18.31 6.36
C GLY A 32 -6.63 19.35 7.01
N ASN A 33 -6.00 20.21 6.23
CA ASN A 33 -5.12 21.29 6.70
C ASN A 33 -5.84 22.63 6.93
N VAL A 34 -7.17 22.64 6.87
CA VAL A 34 -7.94 23.85 7.17
C VAL A 34 -7.67 24.28 8.61
N ASP A 35 -7.27 25.54 8.78
CA ASP A 35 -7.04 26.16 10.08
C ASP A 35 -8.12 27.18 10.44
N TYR A 36 -8.36 27.32 11.73
CA TYR A 36 -9.14 28.41 12.30
C TYR A 36 -8.38 29.04 13.46
N ALA A 37 -8.10 30.31 13.34
CA ALA A 37 -7.35 31.09 14.34
C ALA A 37 -5.98 30.45 14.69
N GLY A 38 -5.27 29.90 13.69
CA GLY A 38 -3.96 29.26 13.84
C GLY A 38 -4.01 27.84 14.42
N ARG A 39 -5.18 27.20 14.39
CA ARG A 39 -5.36 25.82 14.85
C ARG A 39 -6.01 24.96 13.77
N TYR A 40 -5.42 23.80 13.47
CA TYR A 40 -5.96 22.84 12.52
C TYR A 40 -7.21 22.17 13.09
N VAL A 41 -8.29 22.16 12.31
CA VAL A 41 -9.63 21.75 12.77
C VAL A 41 -9.76 20.23 12.84
N PHE A 42 -9.11 19.50 11.95
CA PHE A 42 -9.26 18.05 11.77
C PHE A 42 -8.12 17.23 12.40
N SER A 43 -7.20 17.87 13.10
CA SER A 43 -6.06 17.20 13.73
C SER A 43 -6.34 16.66 15.15
N GLY A 44 -7.60 16.60 15.54
CA GLY A 44 -8.03 16.12 16.85
C GLY A 44 -7.58 17.06 17.98
N TYR A 45 -6.72 16.55 18.88
CA TYR A 45 -6.14 17.37 19.97
C TYR A 45 -4.78 17.99 19.58
N ARG A 46 -4.21 17.61 18.42
CA ARG A 46 -2.94 18.14 17.90
C ARG A 46 -3.17 19.34 16.98
N THR A 47 -3.87 20.34 17.49
CA THR A 47 -4.29 21.50 16.71
C THR A 47 -3.15 22.38 16.18
N ASP A 48 -1.93 22.12 16.60
CA ASP A 48 -0.68 22.75 16.16
C ASP A 48 0.02 22.03 15.00
N SER A 49 -0.45 20.83 14.62
CA SER A 49 0.14 20.01 13.56
C SER A 49 -0.79 19.88 12.36
N ARG A 50 -0.26 20.13 11.16
CA ARG A 50 -0.95 19.86 9.89
C ARG A 50 -1.18 18.37 9.70
N LEU A 51 -2.25 18.02 9.01
CA LEU A 51 -2.54 16.63 8.64
C LEU A 51 -1.48 16.05 7.70
N THR A 52 -1.02 16.85 6.74
CA THR A 52 -0.07 16.44 5.71
C THR A 52 1.27 17.14 5.85
N PHE A 53 2.31 16.60 5.21
CA PHE A 53 3.61 17.26 5.09
C PHE A 53 3.48 18.54 4.24
N ALA A 54 4.06 19.63 4.74
CA ALA A 54 3.92 20.95 4.11
C ALA A 54 4.91 21.16 2.94
N SER A 55 6.02 20.43 2.94
CA SER A 55 7.10 20.55 1.93
C SER A 55 7.88 19.26 1.81
N GLU A 56 8.56 19.07 0.69
CA GLU A 56 9.50 17.95 0.46
C GLU A 56 10.59 17.93 1.55
N ALA A 57 11.15 19.08 1.91
CA ALA A 57 12.19 19.15 2.94
C ALA A 57 11.69 18.67 4.32
N GLU A 58 10.42 18.88 4.67
CA GLU A 58 9.82 18.33 5.88
C GLU A 58 9.63 16.83 5.75
N ALA A 59 9.10 16.38 4.63
CA ALA A 59 8.84 14.97 4.34
C ALA A 59 10.16 14.15 4.34
N ASP A 60 11.18 14.65 3.69
CA ASP A 60 12.51 14.04 3.63
C ASP A 60 13.20 13.96 5.01
N ASN A 61 12.91 14.90 5.91
CA ASN A 61 13.58 14.96 7.20
C ASN A 61 13.04 13.93 8.20
N TYR A 62 11.84 13.41 7.98
CA TYR A 62 11.21 12.51 8.95
C TYR A 62 11.20 11.06 8.48
N SER A 63 11.43 10.17 9.44
CA SER A 63 11.17 8.73 9.30
C SER A 63 10.32 8.24 10.46
N TYR A 64 9.48 7.25 10.19
CA TYR A 64 8.56 6.71 11.18
C TYR A 64 8.67 5.20 11.28
N SER A 65 8.60 4.70 12.51
CA SER A 65 8.20 3.33 12.79
C SER A 65 6.73 3.37 13.19
N ILE A 66 5.88 2.71 12.42
CA ILE A 66 4.42 2.79 12.51
C ILE A 66 3.89 1.45 12.98
N THR A 67 3.04 1.45 14.02
CA THR A 67 2.34 0.25 14.49
C THR A 67 0.84 0.44 14.29
N GLN A 68 0.23 -0.47 13.55
CA GLN A 68 -1.22 -0.46 13.29
C GLN A 68 -1.86 -1.79 13.69
N GLY A 69 -3.02 -1.70 14.35
CA GLY A 69 -3.87 -2.84 14.64
C GLY A 69 -4.59 -3.33 13.41
N LEU A 70 -4.80 -4.63 13.34
CA LEU A 70 -5.38 -5.31 12.20
C LEU A 70 -6.55 -6.19 12.64
N THR A 71 -7.52 -6.33 11.76
CA THR A 71 -8.67 -7.22 11.88
C THR A 71 -8.76 -8.14 10.67
N ALA A 72 -9.68 -9.07 10.67
CA ALA A 72 -9.94 -9.93 9.52
C ALA A 72 -10.34 -9.12 8.25
N ASP A 73 -10.91 -7.93 8.43
CA ASP A 73 -11.37 -7.06 7.34
C ASP A 73 -10.21 -6.34 6.63
N ASN A 74 -9.00 -6.37 7.20
CA ASN A 74 -7.80 -5.82 6.55
C ASN A 74 -7.18 -6.79 5.53
N PHE A 75 -7.70 -8.02 5.45
CA PHE A 75 -7.27 -9.01 4.47
C PHE A 75 -8.25 -9.04 3.31
N ASP A 76 -7.73 -8.86 2.11
CA ASP A 76 -8.46 -8.97 0.86
C ASP A 76 -7.77 -9.93 -0.12
N THR A 77 -8.31 -10.07 -1.31
CA THR A 77 -7.69 -10.81 -2.40
C THR A 77 -7.29 -9.86 -3.52
N LYS A 78 -6.21 -10.21 -4.19
CA LYS A 78 -5.67 -9.49 -5.34
C LYS A 78 -5.40 -10.50 -6.46
N TYR A 79 -5.63 -10.09 -7.68
CA TYR A 79 -5.18 -10.86 -8.84
C TYR A 79 -3.81 -10.41 -9.30
N VAL A 80 -2.98 -11.40 -9.59
CA VAL A 80 -1.63 -11.23 -10.13
C VAL A 80 -1.49 -12.06 -11.40
N TYR A 81 -0.53 -11.73 -12.23
CA TYR A 81 -0.27 -12.47 -13.48
C TYR A 81 0.82 -13.49 -13.24
N SER A 82 0.53 -14.76 -13.47
CA SER A 82 1.58 -15.78 -13.57
C SER A 82 2.26 -15.67 -14.92
N ASN A 83 3.59 -15.60 -14.92
CA ASN A 83 4.41 -15.50 -16.12
C ASN A 83 4.03 -14.35 -17.08
N PRO A 84 3.90 -13.09 -16.63
CA PRO A 84 3.62 -11.98 -17.53
C PRO A 84 4.79 -11.79 -18.51
N VAL A 85 4.45 -11.34 -19.72
CA VAL A 85 5.45 -10.88 -20.67
C VAL A 85 5.99 -9.54 -20.18
N ASP A 86 7.31 -9.38 -20.19
CA ASP A 86 7.94 -8.09 -19.96
C ASP A 86 7.70 -7.18 -21.18
N VAL A 87 6.79 -6.23 -21.01
CA VAL A 87 6.39 -5.28 -22.06
C VAL A 87 7.50 -4.29 -22.46
N THR A 88 8.54 -4.18 -21.64
CA THR A 88 9.68 -3.28 -21.88
C THR A 88 10.73 -3.89 -22.81
N ASP A 89 10.84 -5.22 -22.88
CA ASP A 89 11.86 -5.94 -23.65
C ASP A 89 11.26 -6.95 -24.64
N LEU A 90 10.44 -6.48 -25.59
CA LEU A 90 9.82 -7.31 -26.63
C LEU A 90 10.85 -7.96 -27.57
N GLU A 91 11.99 -7.29 -27.80
CA GLU A 91 13.02 -7.77 -28.73
C GLU A 91 13.66 -9.06 -28.24
N SER A 92 13.83 -9.23 -26.94
CA SER A 92 14.39 -10.47 -26.37
C SER A 92 13.50 -11.67 -26.66
N TYR A 93 12.17 -11.51 -26.63
CA TYR A 93 11.23 -12.60 -26.96
C TYR A 93 11.26 -12.96 -28.46
N ILE A 94 11.37 -11.96 -29.35
CA ILE A 94 11.42 -12.18 -30.81
C ILE A 94 12.72 -12.89 -31.20
N ASN A 95 13.84 -12.49 -30.60
CA ASN A 95 15.16 -13.02 -30.92
C ASN A 95 15.52 -14.33 -30.16
N SER A 96 14.66 -14.74 -29.24
CA SER A 96 14.83 -15.97 -28.45
C SER A 96 14.22 -17.20 -29.13
N THR A 97 14.80 -18.37 -28.90
CA THR A 97 14.22 -19.68 -29.28
C THR A 97 13.41 -20.31 -28.13
N ALA A 98 13.41 -19.70 -26.95
CA ALA A 98 12.63 -20.18 -25.81
C ALA A 98 11.13 -20.00 -26.05
N ALA A 99 10.28 -20.86 -25.52
CA ALA A 99 8.83 -20.69 -25.60
C ALA A 99 8.41 -19.38 -24.94
N ILE A 100 7.47 -18.67 -25.57
CA ILE A 100 6.85 -17.48 -24.96
C ILE A 100 6.00 -17.97 -23.78
N PRO A 101 6.14 -17.37 -22.57
CA PRO A 101 5.37 -17.80 -21.41
C PRO A 101 3.86 -17.66 -21.66
N ALA A 102 3.10 -18.66 -21.22
CA ALA A 102 1.64 -18.52 -21.20
C ALA A 102 1.25 -17.70 -19.95
N VAL A 103 0.74 -16.49 -20.18
CA VAL A 103 0.20 -15.65 -19.10
C VAL A 103 -1.12 -16.23 -18.60
N ASP A 104 -1.30 -16.24 -17.29
CA ASP A 104 -2.56 -16.59 -16.64
C ASP A 104 -2.80 -15.71 -15.41
N ARG A 105 -3.99 -15.75 -14.84
CA ARG A 105 -4.36 -15.00 -13.65
C ARG A 105 -4.35 -15.93 -12.44
N ALA A 106 -3.70 -15.48 -11.36
CA ALA A 106 -3.72 -16.16 -10.07
C ALA A 106 -4.28 -15.22 -8.99
N GLU A 107 -5.06 -15.77 -8.07
CA GLU A 107 -5.58 -15.05 -6.91
C GLU A 107 -4.61 -15.25 -5.74
N VAL A 108 -4.24 -14.16 -5.07
CA VAL A 108 -3.40 -14.16 -3.87
C VAL A 108 -4.10 -13.43 -2.75
N TYR A 109 -3.85 -13.85 -1.51
CA TYR A 109 -4.33 -13.15 -0.31
C TYR A 109 -3.35 -12.04 0.04
N ARG A 110 -3.86 -10.84 0.30
CA ARG A 110 -3.02 -9.71 0.69
C ARG A 110 -3.53 -8.99 1.92
N MET A 111 -2.64 -8.21 2.52
CA MET A 111 -2.94 -7.18 3.50
C MET A 111 -2.18 -5.92 3.10
N ARG A 112 -2.87 -4.80 2.98
CA ARG A 112 -2.27 -3.51 2.68
C ARG A 112 -1.88 -2.77 3.96
N LEU A 113 -0.64 -2.30 4.03
CA LEU A 113 -0.23 -1.30 5.00
C LEU A 113 -0.90 0.04 4.69
N ALA A 114 -0.99 0.92 5.67
CA ALA A 114 -1.57 2.25 5.46
C ALA A 114 -0.75 3.13 4.50
N TYR A 115 0.50 2.78 4.24
CA TYR A 115 1.42 3.49 3.34
C TYR A 115 2.07 2.53 2.34
N SER A 116 2.32 3.03 1.11
CA SER A 116 3.26 2.48 0.13
C SER A 116 4.67 3.05 0.35
N ASP A 117 5.61 2.67 -0.50
CA ASP A 117 7.02 3.12 -0.46
C ASP A 117 7.62 3.07 0.94
N THR A 118 7.38 1.94 1.60
CA THR A 118 7.90 1.65 2.93
C THR A 118 9.39 1.31 2.87
N ASP A 119 10.06 1.25 4.01
CA ASP A 119 11.50 0.96 4.02
C ASP A 119 11.77 -0.50 3.59
N SER A 120 12.41 -0.67 2.43
CA SER A 120 12.77 -1.98 1.89
C SER A 120 13.90 -2.70 2.66
N ASN A 121 14.62 -1.97 3.51
CA ASN A 121 15.71 -2.54 4.31
C ASN A 121 15.21 -3.18 5.61
N THR A 122 13.96 -2.94 5.98
CA THR A 122 13.36 -3.47 7.21
C THR A 122 12.14 -4.33 6.89
N ILE A 123 12.16 -5.57 7.38
CA ILE A 123 11.01 -6.48 7.26
C ILE A 123 9.97 -6.08 8.32
N PRO A 124 8.69 -5.92 7.96
CA PRO A 124 7.63 -5.69 8.93
C PRO A 124 7.54 -6.79 9.98
N VAL A 125 7.25 -6.40 11.21
CA VAL A 125 7.01 -7.31 12.32
C VAL A 125 5.51 -7.49 12.48
N LEU A 126 5.00 -8.66 12.15
CA LEU A 126 3.59 -9.04 12.27
C LEU A 126 3.41 -9.91 13.51
N GLN A 127 2.58 -9.46 14.45
CA GLN A 127 2.39 -10.12 15.75
C GLN A 127 0.92 -10.24 16.11
N TYR A 128 0.61 -11.24 16.92
CA TYR A 128 -0.72 -11.41 17.53
C TYR A 128 -0.59 -11.80 19.00
N GLN A 129 -1.61 -11.53 19.79
CA GLN A 129 -1.62 -11.93 21.18
C GLN A 129 -1.93 -13.42 21.31
N LYS A 130 -1.06 -14.13 22.05
CA LYS A 130 -1.22 -15.56 22.32
C LYS A 130 -2.56 -15.84 23.02
N THR A 131 -3.22 -16.91 22.61
CA THR A 131 -4.38 -17.47 23.30
C THR A 131 -4.03 -18.79 23.96
N ASP A 132 -4.69 -19.11 25.06
CA ASP A 132 -4.62 -20.45 25.68
C ASP A 132 -5.55 -21.45 24.96
N ALA A 133 -5.57 -22.70 25.42
CA ALA A 133 -6.38 -23.76 24.84
C ALA A 133 -7.91 -23.49 24.90
N SER A 134 -8.34 -22.55 25.74
CA SER A 134 -9.75 -22.13 25.84
C SER A 134 -10.08 -20.90 24.98
N GLY A 135 -9.09 -20.36 24.26
CA GLY A 135 -9.23 -19.16 23.43
C GLY A 135 -9.12 -17.84 24.22
N LYS A 136 -8.72 -17.88 25.50
CA LYS A 136 -8.53 -16.70 26.33
C LYS A 136 -7.15 -16.09 26.05
N LEU A 137 -7.08 -14.75 25.99
CA LEU A 137 -5.85 -14.00 25.81
C LEU A 137 -4.88 -14.24 26.99
N VAL A 138 -3.62 -14.50 26.66
CA VAL A 138 -2.56 -14.75 27.64
C VAL A 138 -1.83 -13.44 27.96
N THR A 139 -1.59 -13.21 29.25
CA THR A 139 -0.75 -12.13 29.75
C THR A 139 0.40 -12.71 30.58
N ASP A 140 1.51 -11.96 30.68
CA ASP A 140 2.63 -12.29 31.57
C ASP A 140 2.31 -12.01 33.04
N ALA A 141 3.29 -12.18 33.93
CA ALA A 141 3.14 -11.95 35.35
C ALA A 141 2.86 -10.49 35.75
N ASP A 142 3.25 -9.56 34.88
CA ASP A 142 3.06 -8.11 35.06
C ASP A 142 1.75 -7.61 34.40
N GLY A 143 1.00 -8.52 33.76
CA GLY A 143 -0.28 -8.23 33.09
C GLY A 143 -0.14 -7.77 31.64
N ASN A 144 1.06 -7.78 31.06
CA ASN A 144 1.26 -7.38 29.65
C ASN A 144 0.86 -8.50 28.70
N PRO A 145 0.34 -8.18 27.49
CA PRO A 145 0.03 -9.17 26.46
C PRO A 145 1.26 -10.00 26.06
N VAL A 146 1.12 -11.32 26.03
CA VAL A 146 2.15 -12.21 25.45
C VAL A 146 1.97 -12.25 23.94
N MET A 147 2.88 -11.62 23.20
CA MET A 147 2.82 -11.55 21.74
C MET A 147 3.58 -12.72 21.10
N VAL A 148 3.08 -13.18 19.95
CA VAL A 148 3.69 -14.19 19.09
C VAL A 148 4.00 -13.56 17.75
N ASN A 149 5.23 -13.73 17.27
CA ASN A 149 5.62 -13.25 15.95
C ASN A 149 5.17 -14.26 14.89
N VAL A 150 4.42 -13.79 13.89
CA VAL A 150 3.96 -14.64 12.77
C VAL A 150 5.14 -15.22 12.00
N ALA A 151 6.24 -14.46 11.88
CA ALA A 151 7.46 -14.90 11.18
C ALA A 151 8.15 -16.11 11.83
N ASP A 152 7.87 -16.42 13.10
CA ASP A 152 8.42 -17.61 13.76
C ASP A 152 7.90 -18.91 13.11
N LYS A 153 6.73 -18.85 12.47
CA LYS A 153 6.12 -19.98 11.76
C LYS A 153 6.07 -19.77 10.25
N TYR A 154 5.72 -18.59 9.80
CA TYR A 154 5.57 -18.20 8.41
C TYR A 154 6.60 -17.13 8.06
N PRO A 155 7.76 -17.47 7.47
CA PRO A 155 8.81 -16.49 7.20
C PRO A 155 8.32 -15.39 6.25
N ILE A 156 8.64 -14.15 6.58
CA ILE A 156 8.36 -12.99 5.76
C ILE A 156 9.60 -12.69 4.90
N LYS A 157 9.45 -12.70 3.58
CA LYS A 157 10.53 -12.44 2.62
C LYS A 157 10.22 -11.21 1.78
N SER A 158 11.22 -10.36 1.52
CA SER A 158 11.05 -9.21 0.62
C SER A 158 10.94 -9.63 -0.84
N THR A 159 10.10 -8.93 -1.58
CA THR A 159 10.00 -9.02 -3.05
C THR A 159 9.86 -7.60 -3.63
N THR A 160 10.27 -7.44 -4.88
CA THR A 160 10.01 -6.25 -5.71
C THR A 160 9.11 -6.57 -6.89
N ASP A 161 8.66 -7.84 -7.00
CA ASP A 161 7.77 -8.28 -8.05
C ASP A 161 6.31 -8.09 -7.60
N ASP A 162 5.57 -7.23 -8.30
CA ASP A 162 4.17 -6.94 -8.03
C ASP A 162 3.23 -8.11 -8.36
N ASN A 163 3.74 -9.08 -9.12
CA ASN A 163 3.05 -10.32 -9.49
C ASN A 163 3.55 -11.54 -8.71
N ALA A 164 4.29 -11.33 -7.62
CA ALA A 164 4.84 -12.42 -6.82
C ALA A 164 3.73 -13.29 -6.22
N ILE A 165 3.89 -14.61 -6.36
CA ILE A 165 2.99 -15.62 -5.79
C ILE A 165 3.75 -16.32 -4.66
N PRO A 166 3.29 -16.20 -3.39
CA PRO A 166 3.95 -16.87 -2.27
C PRO A 166 3.70 -18.37 -2.28
N GLY A 167 4.65 -19.13 -1.71
CA GLY A 167 4.38 -20.51 -1.31
C GLY A 167 3.36 -20.59 -0.16
N ASP A 168 2.70 -21.73 0.01
CA ASP A 168 1.59 -21.87 0.99
C ASP A 168 1.98 -21.48 2.43
N ASP A 169 3.23 -21.71 2.84
CA ASP A 169 3.74 -21.51 4.20
C ASP A 169 4.66 -20.29 4.32
N GLU A 170 4.53 -19.29 3.45
CA GLU A 170 5.34 -18.08 3.52
C GLU A 170 4.52 -16.81 3.30
N ILE A 171 5.12 -15.68 3.61
CA ILE A 171 4.56 -14.33 3.39
C ILE A 171 5.59 -13.55 2.59
N LEU A 172 5.15 -12.86 1.54
CA LEU A 172 5.98 -11.94 0.77
C LEU A 172 5.64 -10.50 1.17
N TYR A 173 6.68 -9.71 1.35
CA TYR A 173 6.56 -8.28 1.62
C TYR A 173 7.06 -7.48 0.43
N ASN A 174 6.18 -6.69 -0.17
CA ASN A 174 6.54 -5.72 -1.19
C ASN A 174 6.55 -4.32 -0.58
N ALA A 175 7.73 -3.75 -0.40
CA ALA A 175 7.90 -2.43 0.20
C ALA A 175 7.37 -1.31 -0.70
N ASN A 176 7.48 -1.45 -2.02
CA ASN A 176 7.02 -0.44 -2.99
C ASN A 176 5.51 -0.26 -2.92
N THR A 177 4.77 -1.37 -2.92
CA THR A 177 3.31 -1.34 -2.84
C THR A 177 2.81 -1.29 -1.38
N GLY A 178 3.67 -1.49 -0.38
CA GLY A 178 3.26 -1.56 1.02
C GLY A 178 2.30 -2.72 1.28
N GLU A 179 2.58 -3.90 0.73
CA GLU A 179 1.72 -5.07 0.83
C GLU A 179 2.44 -6.25 1.49
N LEU A 180 1.69 -6.99 2.29
CA LEU A 180 2.03 -8.34 2.72
C LEU A 180 1.16 -9.32 1.94
N ILE A 181 1.77 -10.22 1.18
CA ILE A 181 1.11 -11.22 0.34
C ILE A 181 1.28 -12.58 1.02
N PHE A 182 0.16 -13.23 1.34
CA PHE A 182 0.12 -14.42 2.17
C PHE A 182 -0.04 -15.68 1.34
N GLY A 183 0.78 -16.68 1.63
CA GLY A 183 0.48 -18.06 1.24
C GLY A 183 -0.77 -18.58 1.93
N LYS A 184 -1.41 -19.57 1.35
CA LYS A 184 -2.71 -20.08 1.79
C LYS A 184 -2.76 -20.46 3.27
N ASN A 185 -1.76 -21.19 3.77
CA ASN A 185 -1.74 -21.64 5.16
C ASN A 185 -1.46 -20.46 6.10
N ALA A 186 -0.54 -19.57 5.72
CA ALA A 186 -0.24 -18.35 6.47
C ALA A 186 -1.49 -17.45 6.61
N TYR A 187 -2.25 -17.26 5.53
CA TYR A 187 -3.49 -16.50 5.52
C TYR A 187 -4.55 -17.09 6.46
N LEU A 188 -4.87 -18.40 6.30
CA LEU A 188 -5.93 -19.05 7.06
C LEU A 188 -5.68 -19.03 8.57
N GLU A 189 -4.42 -19.10 8.99
CA GLU A 189 -4.07 -19.07 10.40
C GLU A 189 -4.00 -17.64 10.94
N THR A 190 -3.40 -16.72 10.18
CA THR A 190 -3.13 -15.36 10.67
C THR A 190 -4.37 -14.48 10.75
N ARG A 191 -5.26 -14.53 9.76
CA ARG A 191 -6.45 -13.65 9.70
C ARG A 191 -7.41 -13.75 10.88
N ASN A 192 -7.41 -14.89 11.56
CA ASN A 192 -8.34 -15.16 12.68
C ASN A 192 -7.68 -14.95 14.06
N GLN A 193 -6.42 -14.50 14.10
CA GLN A 193 -5.72 -14.26 15.36
C GLN A 193 -6.28 -13.03 16.09
N LYS A 194 -6.10 -13.03 17.42
CA LYS A 194 -6.58 -11.93 18.27
C LYS A 194 -5.49 -10.89 18.46
N ASN A 195 -5.90 -9.62 18.49
CA ASN A 195 -5.00 -8.50 18.70
C ASN A 195 -3.81 -8.52 17.74
N LEU A 196 -4.12 -8.80 16.46
CA LEU A 196 -3.15 -8.78 15.38
C LEU A 196 -2.70 -7.34 15.14
N ASN A 197 -1.39 -7.14 15.01
CA ASN A 197 -0.82 -5.85 14.68
C ASN A 197 0.43 -6.01 13.81
N VAL A 198 0.76 -4.96 13.07
CA VAL A 198 1.97 -4.88 12.24
C VAL A 198 2.74 -3.63 12.56
N THR A 199 4.07 -3.78 12.71
CA THR A 199 5.01 -2.66 12.85
C THR A 199 5.94 -2.64 11.65
N TYR A 200 6.04 -1.49 10.99
CA TYR A 200 6.88 -1.30 9.81
C TYR A 200 7.50 0.10 9.81
N SER A 201 8.54 0.30 9.01
CA SER A 201 9.22 1.59 8.86
C SER A 201 8.85 2.24 7.53
N LYS A 202 8.70 3.58 7.53
CA LYS A 202 8.59 4.39 6.33
C LYS A 202 9.52 5.59 6.44
N THR A 203 10.28 5.83 5.37
CA THR A 203 11.32 6.87 5.31
C THR A 203 11.15 7.81 4.12
N ASN A 204 10.41 7.40 3.11
CA ASN A 204 10.17 8.15 1.89
C ASN A 204 8.75 8.68 1.93
N PHE A 205 8.60 9.90 2.43
CA PHE A 205 7.35 10.65 2.36
C PHE A 205 7.49 11.74 1.33
N ASP A 206 6.38 12.08 0.69
CA ASP A 206 6.28 13.20 -0.23
C ASP A 206 5.48 14.34 0.42
N LYS A 207 5.65 15.54 -0.11
CA LYS A 207 4.78 16.65 0.24
C LYS A 207 3.33 16.26 -0.04
N GLY A 208 2.44 16.52 0.91
CA GLY A 208 1.02 16.16 0.79
C GLY A 208 0.69 14.80 1.39
N ASP A 209 1.66 13.94 1.65
CA ASP A 209 1.43 12.70 2.38
C ASP A 209 0.89 12.96 3.77
N VAL A 210 0.01 12.07 4.20
CA VAL A 210 -0.61 12.14 5.53
C VAL A 210 0.40 11.74 6.60
N LYS A 211 0.47 12.50 7.69
CA LYS A 211 1.38 12.22 8.80
C LYS A 211 0.86 11.09 9.69
N PRO A 212 1.68 10.08 10.00
CA PRO A 212 1.26 8.91 10.80
C PRO A 212 0.74 9.22 12.19
N GLU A 213 1.25 10.27 12.84
CA GLU A 213 0.85 10.65 14.20
C GLU A 213 -0.62 11.08 14.36
N HIS A 214 -1.32 11.33 13.25
CA HIS A 214 -2.76 11.62 13.28
C HIS A 214 -3.65 10.37 13.26
N TYR A 215 -3.06 9.20 12.98
CA TYR A 215 -3.79 7.93 12.82
C TYR A 215 -3.31 6.80 13.72
N PHE A 216 -1.99 6.65 13.89
CA PHE A 216 -1.39 5.44 14.45
C PHE A 216 -0.49 5.73 15.64
N MET A 217 -0.24 4.70 16.43
CA MET A 217 0.93 4.70 17.28
C MET A 217 2.17 4.69 16.39
N CYS A 218 3.07 5.65 16.59
CA CYS A 218 4.28 5.73 15.79
C CYS A 218 5.44 6.39 16.56
N VAL A 219 6.65 6.07 16.12
CA VAL A 219 7.90 6.66 16.61
C VAL A 219 8.52 7.46 15.47
N ARG A 220 8.58 8.78 15.62
CA ARG A 220 9.19 9.68 14.66
C ARG A 220 10.65 9.93 14.95
N THR A 221 11.48 9.79 13.96
CA THR A 221 12.88 10.20 13.95
C THR A 221 13.06 11.41 13.06
N ASP A 222 13.60 12.51 13.61
CA ASP A 222 14.06 13.68 12.86
C ASP A 222 15.52 13.41 12.47
N ARG A 223 15.76 13.29 11.16
CA ARG A 223 17.07 12.90 10.60
C ARG A 223 18.12 13.96 10.83
N ASP A 224 17.77 15.25 10.67
CA ASP A 224 18.70 16.36 10.88
C ASP A 224 19.08 16.50 12.35
N ALA A 225 18.09 16.42 13.24
CA ALA A 225 18.35 16.46 14.69
C ALA A 225 19.18 15.27 15.15
N LYS A 226 18.91 14.06 14.59
CA LYS A 226 19.71 12.87 14.87
C LYS A 226 21.15 13.02 14.37
N ALA A 227 21.33 13.47 13.12
CA ALA A 227 22.67 13.68 12.55
C ALA A 227 23.47 14.73 13.35
N LEU A 228 22.81 15.80 13.83
CA LEU A 228 23.43 16.81 14.67
C LEU A 228 23.83 16.25 16.03
N ALA A 229 22.99 15.43 16.66
CA ALA A 229 23.29 14.77 17.92
C ALA A 229 24.47 13.80 17.78
N ASP A 230 24.47 12.97 16.72
CA ASP A 230 25.56 12.05 16.40
C ASP A 230 26.89 12.80 16.20
N LYS A 231 26.87 13.94 15.47
CA LYS A 231 28.03 14.81 15.25
C LYS A 231 28.56 15.41 16.56
N ASN A 232 27.68 15.75 17.48
CA ASN A 232 28.03 16.36 18.77
C ASN A 232 28.37 15.33 19.86
N GLY A 233 28.22 14.03 19.58
CA GLY A 233 28.38 12.96 20.56
C GLY A 233 27.32 12.97 21.68
N THR A 234 26.13 13.50 21.39
CA THR A 234 24.98 13.56 22.30
C THR A 234 23.92 12.50 21.94
N ALA A 235 23.16 12.05 22.94
CA ALA A 235 22.06 11.12 22.68
C ALA A 235 20.91 11.83 21.97
N TYR A 236 20.37 11.17 20.94
CA TYR A 236 19.11 11.56 20.29
C TYR A 236 17.98 10.67 20.80
N THR A 237 16.83 11.27 21.12
CA THR A 237 15.63 10.53 21.54
C THR A 237 14.53 10.78 20.51
N PRO A 238 14.07 9.73 19.79
CA PRO A 238 12.91 9.82 18.91
C PRO A 238 11.65 10.23 19.69
N ILE A 239 10.66 10.75 18.97
CA ILE A 239 9.38 11.15 19.56
C ILE A 239 8.36 10.04 19.35
N THR A 240 7.82 9.51 20.43
CA THR A 240 6.71 8.54 20.36
C THR A 240 5.37 9.26 20.45
N TYR A 241 4.46 8.84 19.59
CA TYR A 241 3.09 9.35 19.51
C TYR A 241 2.09 8.23 19.78
N ASN A 242 0.98 8.58 20.47
CA ASN A 242 -0.19 7.74 20.64
C ASN A 242 0.09 6.39 21.34
N GLU A 243 0.98 6.37 22.33
CA GLU A 243 1.31 5.16 23.11
C GLU A 243 0.07 4.50 23.74
N GLU A 244 -0.95 5.29 24.06
CA GLU A 244 -2.22 4.83 24.60
C GLU A 244 -2.94 3.81 23.70
N LEU A 245 -2.72 3.87 22.37
CA LEU A 245 -3.32 2.92 21.43
C LEU A 245 -2.84 1.48 21.62
N ALA A 246 -1.71 1.27 22.27
CA ALA A 246 -1.24 -0.08 22.61
C ALA A 246 -2.25 -0.84 23.49
N ALA A 247 -2.98 -0.14 24.36
CA ALA A 247 -4.04 -0.73 25.19
C ALA A 247 -5.30 -1.11 24.40
N ASP A 248 -5.50 -0.51 23.22
CA ASP A 248 -6.63 -0.74 22.30
C ASP A 248 -6.18 -1.44 21.00
N ASN A 249 -5.25 -2.35 21.13
CA ASN A 249 -4.67 -3.13 20.03
C ASN A 249 -4.24 -2.27 18.83
N TYR A 250 -3.65 -1.12 19.06
CA TYR A 250 -3.13 -0.21 18.04
C TYR A 250 -4.16 0.21 16.98
N GLY A 251 -5.42 0.33 17.40
CA GLY A 251 -6.49 0.88 16.56
C GLY A 251 -6.17 2.30 16.08
N MET A 252 -6.97 2.82 15.16
CA MET A 252 -6.80 4.20 14.71
C MET A 252 -7.13 5.19 15.82
N LEU A 253 -6.37 6.29 15.85
CA LEU A 253 -6.57 7.36 16.83
C LEU A 253 -7.94 8.01 16.68
N ASP A 254 -8.80 7.82 17.67
CA ASP A 254 -10.10 8.49 17.80
C ASP A 254 -10.26 9.09 19.21
N LYS A 255 -9.41 10.04 19.55
CA LYS A 255 -9.43 10.67 20.88
C LYS A 255 -10.43 11.82 20.91
N GLN A 256 -11.53 11.62 21.61
CA GLN A 256 -12.60 12.60 21.74
C GLN A 256 -12.30 13.55 22.90
N LEU A 257 -12.41 14.87 22.64
CA LEU A 257 -12.41 15.92 23.66
C LEU A 257 -13.86 16.30 23.94
N GLU A 258 -14.29 16.06 25.18
CA GLU A 258 -15.63 16.40 25.62
C GLU A 258 -15.60 17.49 26.69
N TYR A 259 -16.44 18.51 26.54
CA TYR A 259 -16.68 19.49 27.57
C TYR A 259 -18.03 19.24 28.25
N MET A 260 -18.04 19.28 29.58
CA MET A 260 -19.29 19.30 30.35
C MET A 260 -19.94 20.66 30.23
N VAL A 261 -21.10 20.73 29.59
CA VAL A 261 -21.92 21.93 29.48
C VAL A 261 -22.96 21.97 30.57
N ASN A 262 -23.30 20.85 31.20
CA ASN A 262 -24.24 20.70 32.27
C ASN A 262 -23.90 19.44 33.09
N PHE A 263 -24.48 19.25 34.29
CA PHE A 263 -24.25 18.11 35.18
C PHE A 263 -24.45 16.73 34.52
N SER A 264 -25.22 16.66 33.44
CA SER A 264 -25.53 15.42 32.73
C SER A 264 -25.27 15.48 31.22
N GLN A 265 -24.71 16.58 30.71
CA GLN A 265 -24.53 16.79 29.28
C GLN A 265 -23.09 17.14 28.94
N LYS A 266 -22.50 16.33 28.06
CA LYS A 266 -21.19 16.57 27.46
C LYS A 266 -21.37 16.88 25.98
N ILE A 267 -20.53 17.75 25.47
CA ILE A 267 -20.44 18.07 24.04
C ILE A 267 -19.02 17.77 23.58
N ARG A 268 -18.92 16.97 22.51
CA ARG A 268 -17.68 16.76 21.80
C ARG A 268 -17.30 18.00 21.02
N VAL A 269 -16.02 18.39 21.09
CA VAL A 269 -15.53 19.67 20.50
C VAL A 269 -14.38 19.49 19.52
N ASN A 270 -14.01 18.25 19.20
CA ASN A 270 -12.96 17.96 18.22
C ASN A 270 -13.42 16.93 17.19
N SER A 271 -12.80 16.99 16.01
CA SER A 271 -12.84 15.92 15.00
C SER A 271 -11.43 15.40 14.79
N SER A 272 -11.26 14.06 14.81
CA SER A 272 -9.97 13.43 14.49
C SER A 272 -9.84 13.21 12.99
N ALA A 273 -8.61 13.16 12.50
CA ALA A 273 -8.33 12.85 11.10
C ALA A 273 -8.94 11.52 10.67
N SER A 274 -8.81 10.48 11.51
CA SER A 274 -9.35 9.14 11.26
C SER A 274 -10.86 9.09 11.03
N GLN A 275 -11.61 10.08 11.54
CA GLN A 275 -13.05 10.16 11.35
C GLN A 275 -13.47 10.92 10.08
N CYS A 276 -12.63 11.85 9.62
CA CYS A 276 -12.95 12.76 8.52
C CYS A 276 -12.25 12.36 7.22
N PHE A 277 -11.08 11.76 7.32
CA PHE A 277 -10.23 11.42 6.19
C PHE A 277 -9.81 9.95 6.29
N ASN A 278 -10.31 9.14 5.36
CA ASN A 278 -9.93 7.73 5.28
C ASN A 278 -8.52 7.61 4.66
N ILE A 279 -7.56 7.12 5.44
CA ILE A 279 -6.18 6.93 4.96
C ILE A 279 -6.09 5.88 3.84
N TYR A 280 -6.98 4.88 3.83
CA TYR A 280 -7.00 3.84 2.81
C TYR A 280 -7.56 4.31 1.47
N LEU A 281 -8.29 5.44 1.42
CA LEU A 281 -8.71 6.04 0.15
C LEU A 281 -7.50 6.35 -0.76
N GLY A 282 -6.41 6.84 -0.17
CA GLY A 282 -5.16 7.05 -0.91
C GLY A 282 -4.64 5.76 -1.52
N ARG A 283 -4.71 4.66 -0.77
CA ARG A 283 -4.30 3.33 -1.23
C ARG A 283 -5.16 2.82 -2.40
N ASP A 284 -6.47 3.07 -2.34
CA ASP A 284 -7.39 2.67 -3.42
C ASP A 284 -7.11 3.47 -4.71
N VAL A 285 -6.79 4.75 -4.59
CA VAL A 285 -6.37 5.59 -5.74
C VAL A 285 -5.03 5.10 -6.31
N ASP A 286 -4.06 4.74 -5.45
CA ASP A 286 -2.76 4.22 -5.90
C ASP A 286 -2.92 2.88 -6.64
N ASP A 287 -3.74 1.95 -6.12
CA ASP A 287 -4.04 0.67 -6.77
C ASP A 287 -4.69 0.89 -8.14
N LEU A 288 -5.67 1.81 -8.22
CA LEU A 288 -6.34 2.12 -9.48
C LEU A 288 -5.38 2.76 -10.50
N SER A 289 -4.55 3.72 -10.08
CA SER A 289 -3.54 4.34 -10.93
C SER A 289 -2.54 3.31 -11.46
N SER A 290 -2.10 2.39 -10.62
CA SER A 290 -1.18 1.30 -11.00
C SER A 290 -1.81 0.37 -12.05
N THR A 291 -3.07 -0.02 -11.88
CA THR A 291 -3.76 -0.87 -12.87
C THR A 291 -4.00 -0.15 -14.20
N VAL A 292 -4.32 1.15 -14.17
CA VAL A 292 -4.43 1.98 -15.38
C VAL A 292 -3.10 2.07 -16.11
N SER A 293 -1.99 2.27 -15.39
CA SER A 293 -0.64 2.28 -15.97
C SER A 293 -0.32 0.94 -16.63
N THR A 294 -0.59 -0.18 -15.96
CA THR A 294 -0.36 -1.53 -16.50
C THR A 294 -1.10 -1.74 -17.83
N VAL A 295 -2.37 -1.35 -17.91
CA VAL A 295 -3.15 -1.44 -19.15
C VAL A 295 -2.53 -0.58 -20.26
N SER A 296 -2.10 0.65 -19.93
CA SER A 296 -1.47 1.57 -20.87
C SER A 296 -0.13 1.06 -21.40
N ASP A 297 0.67 0.44 -20.54
CA ASP A 297 1.97 -0.12 -20.91
C ASP A 297 1.82 -1.31 -21.86
N ILE A 298 0.82 -2.17 -21.62
CA ILE A 298 0.52 -3.29 -22.52
C ILE A 298 0.02 -2.78 -23.88
N GLU A 299 -0.88 -1.77 -23.93
CA GLU A 299 -1.32 -1.15 -25.20
C GLU A 299 -0.14 -0.56 -25.99
N THR A 300 0.77 0.10 -25.31
CA THR A 300 1.98 0.66 -25.92
C THR A 300 2.88 -0.46 -26.48
N ALA A 301 3.02 -1.56 -25.75
CA ALA A 301 3.76 -2.73 -26.20
C ALA A 301 3.12 -3.39 -27.44
N GLN A 302 1.79 -3.53 -27.46
CA GLN A 302 1.05 -4.03 -28.64
C GLN A 302 1.27 -3.15 -29.88
N ALA A 303 1.19 -1.83 -29.71
CA ALA A 303 1.45 -0.87 -30.79
C ALA A 303 2.90 -0.97 -31.31
N LYS A 304 3.87 -1.09 -30.39
CA LYS A 304 5.29 -1.28 -30.73
C LYS A 304 5.51 -2.59 -31.47
N LEU A 305 4.88 -3.68 -31.02
CA LEU A 305 4.98 -4.99 -31.67
C LEU A 305 4.44 -4.98 -33.10
N LYS A 306 3.32 -4.28 -33.34
CA LYS A 306 2.78 -4.07 -34.68
C LYS A 306 3.74 -3.30 -35.58
N GLN A 307 4.40 -2.24 -35.09
CA GLN A 307 5.40 -1.51 -35.84
C GLN A 307 6.63 -2.38 -36.16
N MET A 308 7.05 -3.22 -35.20
CA MET A 308 8.15 -4.18 -35.40
C MET A 308 7.83 -5.18 -36.49
N LYS A 309 6.59 -5.69 -36.55
CA LYS A 309 6.12 -6.61 -37.60
C LYS A 309 6.28 -6.03 -39.00
N GLU A 310 6.04 -4.74 -39.15
CA GLU A 310 6.13 -4.00 -40.43
C GLU A 310 7.54 -3.50 -40.74
N SER A 311 8.46 -3.58 -39.79
CA SER A 311 9.82 -3.03 -39.96
C SER A 311 10.65 -3.84 -40.97
N PRO A 312 11.54 -3.20 -41.75
CA PRO A 312 12.43 -3.89 -42.69
C PRO A 312 13.30 -4.97 -42.03
N MET A 313 13.53 -4.87 -40.73
CA MET A 313 14.36 -5.80 -39.96
C MET A 313 13.70 -7.18 -39.82
N TYR A 314 12.38 -7.21 -39.63
CA TYR A 314 11.61 -8.41 -39.37
C TYR A 314 10.66 -8.82 -40.50
N ALA A 315 10.35 -7.92 -41.42
CA ALA A 315 9.34 -8.13 -42.47
C ALA A 315 9.62 -9.33 -43.40
N ASN A 316 10.88 -9.67 -43.60
CA ASN A 316 11.32 -10.79 -44.45
C ASN A 316 11.84 -12.01 -43.69
N ASP A 317 11.75 -12.01 -42.37
CA ASP A 317 12.16 -13.13 -41.50
C ASP A 317 10.93 -13.90 -41.01
N GLU A 318 10.65 -15.04 -41.64
CA GLU A 318 9.49 -15.89 -41.32
C GLU A 318 9.51 -16.35 -39.85
N ALA A 319 10.69 -16.63 -39.28
CA ALA A 319 10.81 -17.07 -37.90
C ALA A 319 10.46 -15.92 -36.93
N ALA A 320 10.98 -14.73 -37.20
CA ALA A 320 10.65 -13.55 -36.42
C ALA A 320 9.16 -13.16 -36.55
N GLN A 321 8.58 -13.23 -37.77
CA GLN A 321 7.15 -12.97 -37.97
C GLN A 321 6.27 -13.91 -37.17
N LYS A 322 6.58 -15.20 -37.13
CA LYS A 322 5.85 -16.18 -36.34
C LYS A 322 5.97 -15.89 -34.84
N ARG A 323 7.16 -15.52 -34.36
CA ARG A 323 7.39 -15.11 -32.96
C ARG A 323 6.60 -13.88 -32.58
N ILE A 324 6.52 -12.89 -33.47
CA ILE A 324 5.73 -11.67 -33.26
C ILE A 324 4.24 -12.02 -33.16
N GLU A 325 3.73 -12.95 -33.96
CA GLU A 325 2.34 -13.40 -33.88
C GLU A 325 2.05 -14.13 -32.55
N GLU A 326 2.90 -15.06 -32.16
CA GLU A 326 2.79 -15.76 -30.87
C GLU A 326 2.83 -14.78 -29.70
N LEU A 327 3.72 -13.78 -29.73
CA LEU A 327 3.84 -12.75 -28.70
C LEU A 327 2.63 -11.83 -28.67
N SER A 328 2.05 -11.49 -29.85
CA SER A 328 0.83 -10.70 -29.94
C SER A 328 -0.35 -11.39 -29.26
N GLU A 329 -0.54 -12.69 -29.50
CA GLU A 329 -1.61 -13.47 -28.85
C GLU A 329 -1.47 -13.47 -27.31
N VAL A 330 -0.24 -13.59 -26.80
CA VAL A 330 -0.01 -13.55 -25.34
C VAL A 330 -0.24 -12.14 -24.77
N LEU A 331 0.20 -11.09 -25.48
CA LEU A 331 -0.05 -9.71 -25.05
C LEU A 331 -1.54 -9.35 -25.11
N ASP A 332 -2.30 -9.85 -26.09
CA ASP A 332 -3.75 -9.65 -26.17
C ASP A 332 -4.44 -10.29 -24.94
N LYS A 333 -4.05 -11.51 -24.58
CA LYS A 333 -4.55 -12.15 -23.35
C LYS A 333 -4.14 -11.39 -22.09
N GLN A 334 -2.91 -10.92 -21.99
CA GLN A 334 -2.42 -10.15 -20.86
C GLN A 334 -3.18 -8.82 -20.73
N PHE A 335 -3.49 -8.18 -21.84
CA PHE A 335 -4.29 -6.96 -21.89
C PHE A 335 -5.71 -7.18 -21.36
N ASP A 336 -6.39 -8.25 -21.81
CA ASP A 336 -7.74 -8.56 -21.32
C ASP A 336 -7.74 -8.83 -19.81
N LEU A 337 -6.78 -9.59 -19.32
CA LEU A 337 -6.62 -9.84 -17.88
C LEU A 337 -6.34 -8.55 -17.09
N ALA A 338 -5.54 -7.62 -17.65
CA ALA A 338 -5.26 -6.34 -17.02
C ALA A 338 -6.50 -5.44 -16.95
N LYS A 339 -7.32 -5.44 -17.99
CA LYS A 339 -8.62 -4.72 -17.99
C LYS A 339 -9.58 -5.28 -16.96
N ASP A 340 -9.65 -6.59 -16.82
CA ASP A 340 -10.51 -7.23 -15.82
C ASP A 340 -10.05 -6.86 -14.41
N SER A 341 -8.72 -6.88 -14.13
CA SER A 341 -8.17 -6.47 -12.84
C SER A 341 -8.43 -4.99 -12.54
N MET A 342 -8.29 -4.11 -13.53
CA MET A 342 -8.61 -2.69 -13.38
C MET A 342 -10.08 -2.48 -13.02
N GLN A 343 -11.01 -3.23 -13.63
CA GLN A 343 -12.43 -3.15 -13.30
C GLN A 343 -12.71 -3.62 -11.88
N GLU A 344 -12.07 -4.71 -11.43
CA GLU A 344 -12.25 -5.23 -10.06
C GLU A 344 -11.74 -4.24 -9.00
N VAL A 345 -10.59 -3.60 -9.23
CA VAL A 345 -10.06 -2.56 -8.33
C VAL A 345 -11.01 -1.37 -8.28
N PHE A 346 -11.56 -0.95 -9.41
CA PHE A 346 -12.55 0.12 -9.47
C PHE A 346 -13.82 -0.24 -8.69
N ASP A 347 -14.37 -1.44 -8.91
CA ASP A 347 -15.59 -1.88 -8.24
C ASP A 347 -15.40 -2.02 -6.72
N ALA A 348 -14.21 -2.45 -6.26
CA ALA A 348 -13.86 -2.52 -4.85
C ALA A 348 -13.74 -1.12 -4.20
N GLY A 349 -13.19 -0.14 -4.91
CA GLY A 349 -13.05 1.24 -4.39
C GLY A 349 -14.36 2.04 -4.33
N VAL A 350 -15.40 1.60 -5.02
CA VAL A 350 -16.72 2.28 -5.05
C VAL A 350 -17.68 1.74 -3.98
N THR A 351 -17.40 0.59 -3.37
CA THR A 351 -18.21 -0.01 -2.29
C THR A 351 -17.72 0.37 -0.91
#